data_2d11392f5c880be32b819a8e1865213c
#
_entry.id   2d11392f5c880be32b819a8e1865213c
#
_cell.length_a   1.000
_cell.length_b   1.000
_cell.length_c   1.000
_cell.angle_alpha   90.00
_cell.angle_beta   90.00
_cell.angle_gamma   90.00
#
_symmetry.space_group_name_H-M   'P 1'
#
loop_
_entity.id
_entity.type
_entity.pdbx_description
1 polymer ?
#
loop_
_entity_poly.entity_id
_entity_poly.type
_entity_poly.pdbx_seq_one_letter_code
_entity_poly.pdbx_strand_id
1 'polypeptide(L)'
;MNKATLLAALVALAVMPALAPAQAKEAPISFAEDIQPILQTRCTICHQPGGDGLEKSGLDMTSYAGLMKGTKHGPMIVAGDPVTSNLMVLLDGKADKSLQMPHGKKKLTSCDRDLIRKWIKQGAMDN
;
A
#
# COMPACT_ATOMS: atom_id res chain seq x y z
N MET A 1 77.42 22.98 17.17
CA MET A 1 76.49 23.32 16.07
C MET A 1 75.79 22.05 15.65
N ASN A 2 74.64 21.78 16.24
CA ASN A 2 73.85 20.57 15.94
C ASN A 2 72.57 20.93 15.19
N LYS A 3 72.52 20.47 13.96
CA LYS A 3 71.37 20.64 13.10
C LYS A 3 70.34 19.52 13.46
N ALA A 4 69.27 19.87 14.12
CA ALA A 4 68.16 19.00 14.33
C ALA A 4 67.29 18.99 13.09
N THR A 5 67.18 17.84 12.43
CA THR A 5 66.29 17.60 11.27
C THR A 5 64.94 17.19 11.78
N LEU A 6 63.93 18.07 11.66
CA LEU A 6 62.53 17.73 11.92
C LEU A 6 61.99 16.93 10.74
N LEU A 7 61.69 15.65 10.94
CA LEU A 7 60.85 14.85 10.03
C LEU A 7 59.38 15.15 10.31
N ALA A 8 58.74 15.85 9.39
CA ALA A 8 57.28 16.00 9.40
C ALA A 8 56.64 14.74 8.80
N ALA A 9 55.99 13.94 9.63
CA ALA A 9 55.18 12.81 9.18
C ALA A 9 53.82 13.30 8.71
N LEU A 10 53.59 13.29 7.39
CA LEU A 10 52.28 13.51 6.78
C LEU A 10 51.41 12.28 6.98
N VAL A 11 50.46 12.35 7.90
CA VAL A 11 49.40 11.36 8.04
C VAL A 11 48.32 11.64 6.99
N ALA A 12 48.34 10.87 5.91
CA ALA A 12 47.25 10.90 4.91
C ALA A 12 46.01 10.19 5.49
N LEU A 13 45.00 10.96 5.90
CA LEU A 13 43.70 10.42 6.22
C LEU A 13 43.03 9.94 4.93
N ALA A 14 42.97 8.61 4.74
CA ALA A 14 42.23 8.00 3.67
C ALA A 14 40.72 8.10 4.01
N VAL A 15 40.01 9.01 3.34
CA VAL A 15 38.53 9.08 3.40
C VAL A 15 38.00 7.93 2.58
N MET A 16 37.57 6.84 3.25
CA MET A 16 36.85 5.76 2.60
C MET A 16 35.41 6.24 2.27
N PRO A 17 35.01 6.19 0.99
CA PRO A 17 33.60 6.44 0.66
C PRO A 17 32.74 5.37 1.30
N ALA A 18 31.82 5.76 2.18
CA ALA A 18 30.81 4.89 2.74
C ALA A 18 29.88 4.44 1.59
N LEU A 19 29.94 3.15 1.21
CA LEU A 19 28.91 2.56 0.34
C LEU A 19 27.59 2.60 1.10
N ALA A 20 26.69 3.50 0.70
CA ALA A 20 25.32 3.48 1.15
C ALA A 20 24.68 2.16 0.69
N PRO A 21 23.97 1.42 1.57
CA PRO A 21 23.29 0.20 1.15
C PRO A 21 22.27 0.55 0.06
N ALA A 22 22.38 -0.10 -1.10
CA ALA A 22 21.40 0.00 -2.15
C ALA A 22 20.08 -0.52 -1.59
N GLN A 23 19.10 0.36 -1.41
CA GLN A 23 17.74 -0.05 -0.99
C GLN A 23 17.17 -0.91 -2.11
N ALA A 24 17.01 -2.21 -1.84
CA ALA A 24 16.34 -3.11 -2.75
C ALA A 24 14.92 -2.55 -3.00
N LYS A 25 14.62 -2.23 -4.26
CA LYS A 25 13.29 -1.78 -4.67
C LYS A 25 12.31 -2.91 -4.35
N GLU A 26 11.29 -2.62 -3.55
CA GLU A 26 10.25 -3.59 -3.20
C GLU A 26 9.57 -4.11 -4.48
N ALA A 27 9.36 -5.42 -4.56
CA ALA A 27 8.72 -6.03 -5.72
C ALA A 27 7.31 -5.43 -5.94
N PRO A 28 6.89 -5.22 -7.20
CA PRO A 28 5.56 -4.73 -7.48
C PRO A 28 4.51 -5.75 -7.04
N ILE A 29 3.44 -5.26 -6.41
CA ILE A 29 2.29 -6.08 -6.03
C ILE A 29 1.34 -6.11 -7.23
N SER A 30 0.93 -7.31 -7.64
CA SER A 30 0.01 -7.53 -8.76
C SER A 30 -1.44 -7.39 -8.31
N PHE A 31 -2.24 -6.63 -9.07
CA PHE A 31 -3.68 -6.63 -8.84
C PHE A 31 -4.27 -8.02 -9.08
N ALA A 32 -3.94 -8.65 -10.20
CA ALA A 32 -4.54 -9.93 -10.58
C ALA A 32 -4.13 -11.08 -9.65
N GLU A 33 -2.87 -11.14 -9.23
CA GLU A 33 -2.35 -12.27 -8.47
C GLU A 33 -2.47 -12.08 -6.95
N ASP A 34 -2.34 -10.84 -6.46
CA ASP A 34 -2.24 -10.57 -5.03
C ASP A 34 -3.52 -9.93 -4.46
N ILE A 35 -4.14 -9.00 -5.16
CA ILE A 35 -5.26 -8.20 -4.64
C ILE A 35 -6.60 -8.82 -5.00
N GLN A 36 -6.81 -9.19 -6.24
CA GLN A 36 -8.08 -9.73 -6.72
C GLN A 36 -8.55 -10.97 -5.94
N PRO A 37 -7.71 -11.93 -5.55
CA PRO A 37 -8.13 -13.06 -4.72
C PRO A 37 -8.68 -12.64 -3.35
N ILE A 38 -8.11 -11.61 -2.72
CA ILE A 38 -8.61 -11.06 -1.46
C ILE A 38 -10.01 -10.46 -1.68
N LEU A 39 -10.18 -9.66 -2.74
CA LEU A 39 -11.47 -9.06 -3.07
C LEU A 39 -12.53 -10.12 -3.34
N GLN A 40 -12.21 -11.14 -4.13
CA GLN A 40 -13.13 -12.23 -4.48
C GLN A 40 -13.60 -13.00 -3.26
N THR A 41 -12.73 -13.28 -2.31
CA THR A 41 -13.08 -14.07 -1.13
C THR A 41 -13.74 -13.26 -0.02
N ARG A 42 -13.53 -11.96 0.03
CA ARG A 42 -13.93 -11.14 1.18
C ARG A 42 -14.92 -10.03 0.87
N CYS A 43 -15.04 -9.60 -0.38
CA CYS A 43 -15.74 -8.37 -0.76
C CYS A 43 -16.83 -8.59 -1.81
N THR A 44 -16.52 -9.35 -2.89
CA THR A 44 -17.40 -9.45 -4.05
C THR A 44 -18.76 -10.04 -3.76
N ILE A 45 -18.90 -10.89 -2.74
CA ILE A 45 -20.21 -11.46 -2.38
C ILE A 45 -21.27 -10.36 -2.12
N CYS A 46 -20.85 -9.20 -1.64
CA CYS A 46 -21.74 -8.05 -1.43
C CYS A 46 -21.55 -6.96 -2.49
N HIS A 47 -20.33 -6.82 -3.04
CA HIS A 47 -19.97 -5.76 -3.98
C HIS A 47 -19.88 -6.28 -5.42
N GLN A 48 -20.99 -6.89 -5.88
CA GLN A 48 -21.19 -7.41 -7.24
C GLN A 48 -22.65 -7.18 -7.66
N PRO A 49 -22.99 -7.33 -8.95
CA PRO A 49 -24.38 -7.25 -9.42
C PRO A 49 -25.32 -8.13 -8.60
N GLY A 50 -26.39 -7.54 -8.08
CA GLY A 50 -27.35 -8.22 -7.18
C GLY A 50 -26.90 -8.31 -5.71
N GLY A 51 -25.75 -7.75 -5.35
CA GLY A 51 -25.30 -7.71 -3.96
C GLY A 51 -25.64 -6.39 -3.26
N ASP A 52 -26.05 -6.47 -2.00
CA ASP A 52 -26.44 -5.32 -1.19
C ASP A 52 -25.38 -4.20 -1.12
N GLY A 53 -24.10 -4.57 -1.13
CA GLY A 53 -23.00 -3.62 -1.09
C GLY A 53 -22.92 -2.77 -2.33
N LEU A 54 -23.11 -3.38 -3.51
CA LEU A 54 -23.17 -2.64 -4.78
C LEU A 54 -24.43 -1.76 -4.82
N GLU A 55 -25.58 -2.29 -4.48
CA GLU A 55 -26.84 -1.55 -4.52
C GLU A 55 -26.81 -0.31 -3.62
N LYS A 56 -26.28 -0.44 -2.42
CA LYS A 56 -26.22 0.64 -1.43
C LYS A 56 -25.13 1.67 -1.73
N SER A 57 -23.98 1.23 -2.20
CA SER A 57 -22.80 2.11 -2.37
C SER A 57 -22.47 2.46 -3.82
N GLY A 58 -22.87 1.63 -4.77
CA GLY A 58 -22.44 1.72 -6.16
C GLY A 58 -21.04 1.16 -6.40
N LEU A 59 -20.39 0.56 -5.39
CA LEU A 59 -19.03 0.01 -5.51
C LEU A 59 -19.08 -1.40 -6.07
N ASP A 60 -18.57 -1.59 -7.27
CA ASP A 60 -18.34 -2.89 -7.89
C ASP A 60 -16.88 -3.32 -7.65
N MET A 61 -16.70 -4.45 -6.98
CA MET A 61 -15.36 -4.99 -6.68
C MET A 61 -15.05 -6.27 -7.49
N THR A 62 -15.82 -6.55 -8.53
CA THR A 62 -15.58 -7.71 -9.40
C THR A 62 -14.45 -7.50 -10.39
N SER A 63 -14.05 -6.26 -10.61
CA SER A 63 -12.98 -5.88 -11.54
C SER A 63 -12.15 -4.71 -11.02
N TYR A 64 -10.94 -4.56 -11.57
CA TYR A 64 -10.11 -3.39 -11.33
C TYR A 64 -10.85 -2.08 -11.67
N ALA A 65 -11.45 -2.03 -12.86
CA ALA A 65 -12.17 -0.84 -13.32
C ALA A 65 -13.33 -0.46 -12.39
N GLY A 66 -14.09 -1.44 -11.88
CA GLY A 66 -15.15 -1.23 -10.91
C GLY A 66 -14.65 -0.67 -9.58
N LEU A 67 -13.56 -1.25 -9.05
CA LEU A 67 -12.93 -0.77 -7.82
C LEU A 67 -12.41 0.67 -7.96
N MET A 68 -11.73 0.97 -9.05
CA MET A 68 -11.15 2.31 -9.28
C MET A 68 -12.20 3.37 -9.62
N LYS A 69 -13.35 2.99 -10.20
CA LYS A 69 -14.50 3.87 -10.38
C LYS A 69 -15.03 4.40 -9.04
N GLY A 70 -14.96 3.55 -8.00
CA GLY A 70 -15.39 3.89 -6.65
C GLY A 70 -16.89 3.80 -6.44
N THR A 71 -17.39 4.57 -5.48
CA THR A 71 -18.80 4.60 -5.06
C THR A 71 -19.55 5.77 -5.69
N LYS A 72 -20.88 5.79 -5.51
CA LYS A 72 -21.71 6.97 -5.82
C LYS A 72 -21.36 8.20 -4.97
N HIS A 73 -20.56 8.03 -3.91
CA HIS A 73 -20.10 9.11 -3.02
C HIS A 73 -18.67 9.55 -3.30
N GLY A 74 -17.97 8.90 -4.22
CA GLY A 74 -16.60 9.24 -4.61
C GLY A 74 -15.64 8.04 -4.64
N PRO A 75 -14.37 8.33 -4.91
CA PRO A 75 -13.36 7.30 -5.07
C PRO A 75 -13.06 6.56 -3.76
N MET A 76 -12.77 5.27 -3.89
CA MET A 76 -12.33 4.43 -2.78
C MET A 76 -10.80 4.33 -2.69
N ILE A 77 -10.12 4.53 -3.82
CA ILE A 77 -8.67 4.44 -3.94
C ILE A 77 -8.13 5.79 -4.43
N VAL A 78 -7.09 6.26 -3.75
CA VAL A 78 -6.22 7.35 -4.21
C VAL A 78 -4.87 6.69 -4.50
N ALA A 79 -4.55 6.52 -5.78
CA ALA A 79 -3.31 5.86 -6.19
C ALA A 79 -2.08 6.57 -5.61
N GLY A 80 -1.19 5.81 -4.99
CA GLY A 80 -0.01 6.33 -4.29
C GLY A 80 -0.26 6.78 -2.84
N ASP A 81 -1.52 6.96 -2.43
CA ASP A 81 -1.84 7.43 -1.08
C ASP A 81 -2.83 6.52 -0.35
N PRO A 82 -2.34 5.52 0.41
CA PRO A 82 -3.19 4.65 1.19
C PRO A 82 -3.81 5.34 2.42
N VAL A 83 -3.29 6.48 2.86
CA VAL A 83 -3.80 7.17 4.05
C VAL A 83 -5.13 7.85 3.76
N THR A 84 -5.26 8.47 2.59
CA THR A 84 -6.49 9.14 2.15
C THR A 84 -7.41 8.23 1.34
N SER A 85 -6.99 7.00 1.02
CA SER A 85 -7.84 6.01 0.36
C SER A 85 -8.95 5.53 1.30
N ASN A 86 -10.21 5.82 0.95
CA ASN A 86 -11.38 5.44 1.75
C ASN A 86 -11.45 3.94 2.01
N LEU A 87 -11.01 3.10 1.07
CA LEU A 87 -10.93 1.66 1.27
C LEU A 87 -10.10 1.32 2.52
N MET A 88 -8.92 1.92 2.68
CA MET A 88 -8.08 1.66 3.85
C MET A 88 -8.67 2.22 5.14
N VAL A 89 -9.32 3.38 5.08
CA VAL A 89 -10.03 3.96 6.24
C VAL A 89 -11.08 2.98 6.77
N LEU A 90 -11.85 2.35 5.89
CA LEU A 90 -12.89 1.38 6.25
C LEU A 90 -12.28 0.06 6.74
N LEU A 91 -11.28 -0.47 6.06
CA LEU A 91 -10.63 -1.74 6.41
C LEU A 91 -9.85 -1.65 7.73
N ASP A 92 -9.30 -0.49 8.05
CA ASP A 92 -8.59 -0.26 9.31
C ASP A 92 -9.56 0.04 10.48
N GLY A 93 -10.85 0.25 10.19
CA GLY A 93 -11.86 0.58 11.19
C GLY A 93 -11.72 1.99 11.75
N LYS A 94 -11.27 2.92 10.91
CA LYS A 94 -11.12 4.34 11.26
C LYS A 94 -12.39 5.16 11.01
N ALA A 95 -13.37 4.58 10.33
CA ALA A 95 -14.69 5.16 10.13
C ALA A 95 -15.66 4.73 11.25
N ASP A 96 -16.89 5.26 11.21
CA ASP A 96 -17.96 4.80 12.09
C ASP A 96 -18.18 3.29 11.94
N LYS A 97 -18.53 2.62 13.04
CA LYS A 97 -18.73 1.15 13.08
C LYS A 97 -19.77 0.66 12.07
N SER A 98 -20.79 1.49 11.77
CA SER A 98 -21.81 1.17 10.76
C SER A 98 -21.27 1.11 9.34
N LEU A 99 -20.12 1.73 9.09
CA LEU A 99 -19.45 1.77 7.79
C LEU A 99 -18.26 0.80 7.69
N GLN A 100 -17.92 0.12 8.78
CA GLN A 100 -16.75 -0.77 8.81
C GLN A 100 -16.90 -1.90 7.78
N MET A 101 -15.81 -2.20 7.08
CA MET A 101 -15.74 -3.30 6.09
C MET A 101 -14.71 -4.37 6.50
N PRO A 102 -14.97 -5.63 6.21
CA PRO A 102 -16.22 -6.21 5.67
C PRO A 102 -17.38 -6.05 6.65
N HIS A 103 -18.56 -5.59 6.16
CA HIS A 103 -19.71 -5.30 7.01
C HIS A 103 -20.26 -6.56 7.67
N GLY A 104 -20.47 -6.52 8.99
CA GLY A 104 -21.02 -7.65 9.76
C GLY A 104 -20.17 -8.92 9.75
N LYS A 105 -18.91 -8.85 9.31
CA LYS A 105 -17.99 -10.00 9.22
C LYS A 105 -16.67 -9.71 9.93
N LYS A 106 -15.88 -10.78 10.14
CA LYS A 106 -14.54 -10.67 10.70
C LYS A 106 -13.67 -9.77 9.84
N LYS A 107 -12.91 -8.86 10.47
CA LYS A 107 -11.91 -8.00 9.80
C LYS A 107 -10.95 -8.83 8.93
N LEU A 108 -10.42 -8.21 7.88
CA LEU A 108 -9.29 -8.76 7.14
C LEU A 108 -8.10 -8.95 8.09
N THR A 109 -7.25 -9.92 7.77
CA THR A 109 -5.97 -10.09 8.49
C THR A 109 -5.10 -8.84 8.34
N SER A 110 -4.14 -8.64 9.23
CA SER A 110 -3.16 -7.57 9.07
C SER A 110 -2.37 -7.73 7.78
N CYS A 111 -2.04 -8.98 7.42
CA CYS A 111 -1.33 -9.29 6.18
C CYS A 111 -2.10 -8.84 4.93
N ASP A 112 -3.39 -9.19 4.83
CA ASP A 112 -4.23 -8.78 3.69
C ASP A 112 -4.34 -7.25 3.61
N ARG A 113 -4.56 -6.58 4.76
CA ARG A 113 -4.64 -5.13 4.78
C ARG A 113 -3.33 -4.45 4.39
N ASP A 114 -2.20 -5.01 4.83
CA ASP A 114 -0.87 -4.48 4.49
C ASP A 114 -0.54 -4.70 3.02
N LEU A 115 -0.98 -5.80 2.43
CA LEU A 115 -0.83 -6.07 1.01
C LEU A 115 -1.62 -5.06 0.16
N ILE A 116 -2.88 -4.80 0.51
CA ILE A 116 -3.71 -3.79 -0.15
C ILE A 116 -3.09 -2.39 0.03
N ARG A 117 -2.62 -2.07 1.23
CA ARG A 117 -1.97 -0.77 1.52
C ARG A 117 -0.72 -0.56 0.67
N LYS A 118 0.12 -1.57 0.54
CA LYS A 118 1.32 -1.53 -0.29
C LYS A 118 1.00 -1.39 -1.76
N TRP A 119 0.03 -2.14 -2.27
CA TRP A 119 -0.45 -2.03 -3.64
C TRP A 119 -0.91 -0.59 -3.95
N ILE A 120 -1.73 0.00 -3.07
CA ILE A 120 -2.16 1.40 -3.23
C ILE A 120 -0.95 2.34 -3.22
N LYS A 121 0.00 2.15 -2.28
CA LYS A 121 1.21 2.97 -2.18
C LYS A 121 2.09 2.88 -3.42
N GLN A 122 2.12 1.73 -4.09
CA GLN A 122 2.85 1.52 -5.34
C GLN A 122 2.13 2.09 -6.57
N GLY A 123 0.96 2.71 -6.41
CA GLY A 123 0.20 3.36 -7.47
C GLY A 123 -1.07 2.64 -7.88
N ALA A 124 -1.48 1.60 -7.16
CA ALA A 124 -2.70 0.83 -7.42
C ALA A 124 -2.80 0.37 -8.88
N MET A 125 -1.74 -0.27 -9.40
CA MET A 125 -1.62 -0.66 -10.80
C MET A 125 -2.55 -1.83 -11.14
N ASP A 126 -3.04 -1.85 -12.40
CA ASP A 126 -3.74 -2.99 -13.01
C ASP A 126 -2.70 -3.88 -13.72
N ASN A 127 -2.16 -4.85 -13.02
CA ASN A 127 -1.04 -5.68 -13.49
C ASN A 127 -1.15 -7.14 -13.03
#